data_07e37eca4b26dfb14abd7fb174b82057
#
_entry.id   07e37eca4b26dfb14abd7fb174b82057
#
_cell.length_a   1.000
_cell.length_b   1.000
_cell.length_c   1.000
_cell.angle_alpha   90.00
_cell.angle_beta   90.00
_cell.angle_gamma   90.00
#
_symmetry.space_group_name_H-M   'P 1'
#
loop_
_entity.id
_entity.type
_entity.pdbx_description
1 polymer ?
#
loop_
_entity_poly.entity_id
_entity_poly.type
_entity_poly.pdbx_seq_one_letter_code
_entity_poly.pdbx_strand_id
1 'polypeptide(L)'
;MRQEATYTKHHIQKICAFFSAMAQLAVALTKAGHQVLHLTLDETNQYKNIEGLLDDVIKQHQISNFEHQYPDEYRLHKQLENYTQALNARSITSMAYDSEHFLLPFTDIKQHFKQGKHQKMEFFYRRMRKQFSILMDNDQPLGGQWNYDKDNRKKLNKKDIEKIPAPLIFSRDVTDVLARLKAHNISTIGKSEDNLSSPTNRQEALALLKHFCEVCLPNFGTFQD
;
A
#
# COMPACT_ATOMS: atom_id res chain seq x y z
N MET A 1 14.82 -3.39 -1.79
CA MET A 1 16.03 -2.56 -1.88
C MET A 1 16.41 -2.02 -0.51
N ARG A 2 17.72 -1.90 -0.20
CA ARG A 2 18.19 -1.43 1.11
C ARG A 2 17.66 -0.03 1.45
N GLN A 3 17.68 0.91 0.51
CA GLN A 3 17.15 2.26 0.71
C GLN A 3 15.77 2.24 1.37
N GLU A 4 14.84 1.44 0.85
CA GLU A 4 13.45 1.40 1.35
C GLU A 4 13.29 0.59 2.65
N ALA A 5 14.22 -0.33 2.90
CA ALA A 5 14.19 -1.11 4.13
C ALA A 5 14.83 -0.39 5.34
N THR A 6 15.56 0.72 5.12
CA THR A 6 16.41 1.34 6.16
C THR A 6 16.24 2.85 6.35
N TYR A 7 15.41 3.56 5.56
CA TYR A 7 15.19 5.00 5.77
C TYR A 7 14.52 5.30 7.13
N THR A 8 13.84 4.31 7.69
CA THR A 8 13.38 4.27 9.08
C THR A 8 13.45 2.84 9.61
N LYS A 9 13.37 2.66 10.92
CA LYS A 9 13.25 1.31 11.49
C LYS A 9 11.82 0.81 11.33
N HIS A 10 11.62 -0.10 10.42
CA HIS A 10 10.33 -0.75 10.20
C HIS A 10 10.10 -1.91 11.17
N HIS A 11 8.83 -2.21 11.44
CA HIS A 11 8.47 -3.46 12.09
C HIS A 11 8.82 -4.64 11.18
N ILE A 12 9.42 -5.69 11.73
CA ILE A 12 9.92 -6.85 10.95
C ILE A 12 8.80 -7.51 10.14
N GLN A 13 7.61 -7.68 10.71
CA GLN A 13 6.45 -8.26 9.99
C GLN A 13 6.04 -7.41 8.77
N LYS A 14 6.13 -6.07 8.88
CA LYS A 14 5.86 -5.18 7.75
C LYS A 14 6.82 -5.45 6.59
N ILE A 15 8.12 -5.56 6.86
CA ILE A 15 9.11 -5.84 5.80
C ILE A 15 8.87 -7.23 5.21
N CYS A 16 8.61 -8.23 6.04
CA CYS A 16 8.26 -9.57 5.57
C CYS A 16 7.04 -9.56 4.66
N ALA A 17 5.97 -8.84 5.04
CA ALA A 17 4.77 -8.71 4.23
C ALA A 17 5.06 -8.05 2.87
N PHE A 18 5.80 -6.94 2.85
CA PHE A 18 6.16 -6.25 1.60
C PHE A 18 7.00 -7.12 0.68
N PHE A 19 8.07 -7.74 1.18
CA PHE A 19 8.95 -8.56 0.34
C PHE A 19 8.22 -9.80 -0.19
N SER A 20 7.38 -10.42 0.63
CA SER A 20 6.54 -11.55 0.19
C SER A 20 5.51 -11.11 -0.85
N ALA A 21 4.85 -9.98 -0.66
CA ALA A 21 3.88 -9.46 -1.62
C ALA A 21 4.54 -9.10 -2.97
N MET A 22 5.72 -8.47 -2.95
CA MET A 22 6.48 -8.18 -4.17
C MET A 22 6.86 -9.47 -4.93
N ALA A 23 7.32 -10.51 -4.22
CA ALA A 23 7.63 -11.79 -4.83
C ALA A 23 6.38 -12.46 -5.44
N GLN A 24 5.24 -12.43 -4.72
CA GLN A 24 3.98 -12.98 -5.23
C GLN A 24 3.46 -12.19 -6.45
N LEU A 25 3.62 -10.87 -6.47
CA LEU A 25 3.27 -10.04 -7.62
C LEU A 25 4.13 -10.41 -8.84
N ALA A 26 5.45 -10.56 -8.65
CA ALA A 26 6.34 -10.98 -9.71
C ALA A 26 5.92 -12.33 -10.33
N VAL A 27 5.61 -13.31 -9.49
CA VAL A 27 5.08 -14.62 -9.93
C VAL A 27 3.78 -14.46 -10.70
N ALA A 28 2.86 -13.62 -10.21
CA ALA A 28 1.56 -13.43 -10.88
C ALA A 28 1.72 -12.77 -12.26
N LEU A 29 2.58 -11.75 -12.37
CA LEU A 29 2.87 -11.08 -13.65
C LEU A 29 3.56 -12.03 -14.65
N THR A 30 4.52 -12.84 -14.19
CA THR A 30 5.16 -13.85 -15.03
C THR A 30 4.15 -14.89 -15.56
N LYS A 31 3.23 -15.35 -14.70
CA LYS A 31 2.14 -16.25 -15.12
C LYS A 31 1.17 -15.61 -16.13
N ALA A 32 1.02 -14.29 -16.05
CA ALA A 32 0.22 -13.51 -17.01
C ALA A 32 0.94 -13.25 -18.35
N GLY A 33 2.18 -13.73 -18.53
CA GLY A 33 2.95 -13.61 -19.77
C GLY A 33 3.88 -12.38 -19.83
N HIS A 34 4.02 -11.62 -18.75
CA HIS A 34 4.95 -10.49 -18.70
C HIS A 34 6.39 -10.98 -18.47
N GLN A 35 7.35 -10.28 -19.06
CA GLN A 35 8.76 -10.43 -18.71
C GLN A 35 9.05 -9.68 -17.42
N VAL A 36 9.42 -10.38 -16.35
CA VAL A 36 9.57 -9.81 -15.02
C VAL A 36 10.99 -9.97 -14.53
N LEU A 37 11.65 -8.85 -14.20
CA LEU A 37 12.90 -8.83 -13.46
C LEU A 37 12.60 -8.53 -11.99
N HIS A 38 12.56 -9.56 -11.16
CA HIS A 38 12.38 -9.43 -9.71
C HIS A 38 13.73 -9.53 -9.02
N LEU A 39 14.22 -8.40 -8.51
CA LEU A 39 15.48 -8.30 -7.79
C LEU A 39 15.24 -8.28 -6.28
N THR A 40 15.86 -9.19 -5.57
CA THR A 40 15.79 -9.28 -4.10
C THR A 40 16.79 -8.31 -3.44
N LEU A 41 16.86 -8.34 -2.12
CA LEU A 41 17.85 -7.54 -1.40
C LEU A 41 19.28 -8.05 -1.68
N ASP A 42 19.45 -9.33 -2.02
CA ASP A 42 20.75 -9.91 -2.34
C ASP A 42 21.38 -9.22 -3.55
N GLU A 43 20.59 -9.01 -4.61
CA GLU A 43 21.05 -8.34 -5.82
C GLU A 43 21.08 -6.81 -5.67
N THR A 44 20.22 -6.25 -4.82
CA THR A 44 20.09 -4.78 -4.74
C THR A 44 20.87 -4.13 -3.61
N ASN A 45 21.48 -4.91 -2.72
CA ASN A 45 22.20 -4.36 -1.55
C ASN A 45 23.44 -3.53 -1.91
N GLN A 46 24.05 -3.77 -3.06
CA GLN A 46 25.19 -3.01 -3.57
C GLN A 46 24.85 -1.56 -3.98
N TYR A 47 23.56 -1.28 -4.27
CA TYR A 47 23.15 0.04 -4.72
C TYR A 47 22.82 0.95 -3.54
N LYS A 48 23.37 2.17 -3.59
CA LYS A 48 23.14 3.19 -2.57
C LYS A 48 21.70 3.70 -2.60
N ASN A 49 21.13 3.85 -3.80
CA ASN A 49 19.80 4.40 -4.06
C ASN A 49 19.14 3.70 -5.25
N ILE A 50 17.87 4.00 -5.48
CA ILE A 50 17.09 3.38 -6.56
C ILE A 50 17.57 3.83 -7.95
N GLU A 51 18.04 5.06 -8.08
CA GLU A 51 18.50 5.61 -9.36
C GLU A 51 19.69 4.81 -9.90
N GLY A 52 20.68 4.49 -9.06
CA GLY A 52 21.82 3.69 -9.46
C GLY A 52 21.46 2.28 -9.93
N LEU A 53 20.45 1.66 -9.27
CA LEU A 53 19.90 0.39 -9.73
C LEU A 53 19.21 0.54 -11.09
N LEU A 54 18.37 1.56 -11.23
CA LEU A 54 17.63 1.80 -12.48
C LEU A 54 18.57 2.13 -13.64
N ASP A 55 19.63 2.91 -13.41
CA ASP A 55 20.64 3.21 -14.42
C ASP A 55 21.32 1.95 -14.96
N ASP A 56 21.67 1.02 -14.07
CA ASP A 56 22.28 -0.26 -14.48
C ASP A 56 21.30 -1.13 -15.26
N VAL A 57 20.04 -1.22 -14.82
CA VAL A 57 18.98 -1.97 -15.52
C VAL A 57 18.72 -1.36 -16.90
N ILE A 58 18.59 -0.05 -16.99
CA ILE A 58 18.36 0.68 -18.25
C ILE A 58 19.52 0.41 -19.22
N LYS A 59 20.76 0.50 -18.75
CA LYS A 59 21.96 0.25 -19.56
C LYS A 59 22.04 -1.20 -20.01
N GLN A 60 21.85 -2.14 -19.10
CA GLN A 60 21.97 -3.57 -19.36
C GLN A 60 20.94 -4.06 -20.38
N HIS A 61 19.73 -3.56 -20.30
CA HIS A 61 18.61 -3.97 -21.17
C HIS A 61 18.36 -2.99 -22.33
N GLN A 62 19.20 -1.96 -22.51
CA GLN A 62 19.08 -0.96 -23.56
C GLN A 62 17.69 -0.31 -23.62
N ILE A 63 17.16 0.04 -22.44
CA ILE A 63 15.81 0.58 -22.30
C ILE A 63 15.76 2.01 -22.83
N SER A 64 14.83 2.29 -23.75
CA SER A 64 14.56 3.62 -24.31
C SER A 64 13.32 4.29 -23.74
N ASN A 65 12.46 3.54 -23.05
CA ASN A 65 11.23 4.02 -22.45
C ASN A 65 11.08 3.51 -21.01
N PHE A 66 10.93 4.42 -20.06
CA PHE A 66 10.80 4.13 -18.63
C PHE A 66 9.45 4.60 -18.13
N GLU A 67 8.64 3.69 -17.63
CA GLU A 67 7.32 3.98 -17.08
C GLU A 67 7.21 3.50 -15.63
N HIS A 68 6.50 4.26 -14.80
CA HIS A 68 6.26 3.87 -13.43
C HIS A 68 4.91 4.38 -12.91
N GLN A 69 4.40 3.77 -11.86
CA GLN A 69 3.29 4.33 -11.10
C GLN A 69 3.80 5.34 -10.08
N TYR A 70 3.01 6.39 -9.81
CA TYR A 70 3.33 7.32 -8.73
C TYR A 70 3.43 6.58 -7.40
N PRO A 71 4.55 6.73 -6.68
CA PRO A 71 4.59 6.28 -5.29
C PRO A 71 3.64 7.11 -4.43
N ASP A 72 2.92 6.45 -3.53
CA ASP A 72 2.05 7.13 -2.57
C ASP A 72 2.84 7.82 -1.44
N GLU A 73 4.16 7.61 -1.39
CA GLU A 73 5.08 8.22 -0.42
C GLU A 73 5.82 9.39 -1.06
N TYR A 74 5.73 10.58 -0.43
CA TYR A 74 6.21 11.84 -1.00
C TYR A 74 7.72 11.85 -1.31
N ARG A 75 8.56 11.28 -0.44
CA ARG A 75 10.02 11.24 -0.62
C ARG A 75 10.39 10.46 -1.89
N LEU A 76 9.81 9.27 -2.04
CA LEU A 76 10.06 8.43 -3.21
C LEU A 76 9.44 9.04 -4.48
N HIS A 77 8.26 9.65 -4.36
CA HIS A 77 7.65 10.41 -5.47
C HIS A 77 8.59 11.50 -5.99
N LYS A 78 9.13 12.33 -5.10
CA LYS A 78 10.10 13.38 -5.49
C LYS A 78 11.40 12.82 -6.05
N GLN A 79 11.88 11.73 -5.52
CA GLN A 79 13.07 11.04 -6.01
C GLN A 79 12.88 10.57 -7.46
N LEU A 80 11.76 9.90 -7.75
CA LEU A 80 11.45 9.43 -9.10
C LEU A 80 11.11 10.59 -10.07
N GLU A 81 10.43 11.63 -9.60
CA GLU A 81 10.18 12.84 -10.41
C GLU A 81 11.51 13.46 -10.90
N ASN A 82 12.49 13.64 -10.01
CA ASN A 82 13.81 14.16 -10.37
C ASN A 82 14.54 13.19 -11.32
N TYR A 83 14.44 11.90 -11.08
CA TYR A 83 15.08 10.89 -11.91
C TYR A 83 14.51 10.87 -13.33
N THR A 84 13.19 10.96 -13.50
CA THR A 84 12.55 11.00 -14.82
C THR A 84 12.96 12.26 -15.61
N GLN A 85 13.13 13.41 -14.95
CA GLN A 85 13.67 14.60 -15.61
C GLN A 85 15.10 14.36 -16.13
N ALA A 86 15.95 13.69 -15.33
CA ALA A 86 17.30 13.34 -15.74
C ALA A 86 17.32 12.31 -16.90
N LEU A 87 16.39 11.37 -16.93
CA LEU A 87 16.23 10.41 -18.03
C LEU A 87 15.84 11.11 -19.34
N ASN A 88 14.89 12.04 -19.29
CA ASN A 88 14.48 12.80 -20.47
C ASN A 88 15.64 13.61 -21.07
N ALA A 89 16.51 14.18 -20.23
CA ALA A 89 17.75 14.84 -20.69
C ALA A 89 18.74 13.89 -21.38
N ARG A 90 18.64 12.58 -21.13
CA ARG A 90 19.43 11.51 -21.75
C ARG A 90 18.70 10.84 -22.93
N SER A 91 17.65 11.45 -23.45
CA SER A 91 16.82 10.92 -24.56
C SER A 91 16.13 9.58 -24.23
N ILE A 92 15.90 9.29 -22.95
CA ILE A 92 15.07 8.16 -22.50
C ILE A 92 13.68 8.72 -22.18
N THR A 93 12.69 8.32 -22.94
CA THR A 93 11.30 8.74 -22.70
C THR A 93 10.85 8.22 -21.35
N SER A 94 10.22 9.08 -20.55
CA SER A 94 9.70 8.65 -19.25
C SER A 94 8.27 9.14 -19.01
N MET A 95 7.46 8.29 -18.40
CA MET A 95 6.06 8.58 -18.06
C MET A 95 5.71 8.01 -16.68
N ALA A 96 4.90 8.77 -15.94
CA ALA A 96 4.38 8.34 -14.65
C ALA A 96 2.84 8.27 -14.71
N TYR A 97 2.28 7.22 -14.14
CA TYR A 97 0.84 6.96 -14.10
C TYR A 97 0.32 7.03 -12.67
N ASP A 98 -0.93 7.46 -12.50
CA ASP A 98 -1.59 7.40 -11.21
C ASP A 98 -1.70 5.94 -10.73
N SER A 99 -1.55 5.73 -9.43
CA SER A 99 -1.68 4.39 -8.83
C SER A 99 -3.13 3.91 -8.74
N GLU A 100 -4.10 4.82 -8.86
CA GLU A 100 -5.54 4.57 -8.66
C GLU A 100 -5.87 3.97 -7.27
N HIS A 101 -4.95 4.10 -6.29
CA HIS A 101 -5.18 3.64 -4.92
C HIS A 101 -6.16 4.54 -4.16
N PHE A 102 -6.35 5.77 -4.63
CA PHE A 102 -7.25 6.75 -4.06
C PHE A 102 -8.35 7.14 -5.04
N LEU A 103 -9.56 7.40 -4.53
CA LEU A 103 -10.67 7.87 -5.36
C LEU A 103 -10.39 9.23 -6.01
N LEU A 104 -9.59 10.07 -5.35
CA LEU A 104 -9.17 11.37 -5.88
C LEU A 104 -7.82 11.22 -6.58
N PRO A 105 -7.71 11.48 -7.90
CA PRO A 105 -6.45 11.50 -8.61
C PRO A 105 -5.46 12.52 -8.02
N PHE A 106 -4.16 12.24 -8.09
CA PHE A 106 -3.12 13.17 -7.62
C PHE A 106 -3.21 14.55 -8.28
N THR A 107 -3.58 14.62 -9.54
CA THR A 107 -3.75 15.87 -10.29
C THR A 107 -4.83 16.79 -9.72
N ASP A 108 -5.83 16.20 -9.07
CA ASP A 108 -7.02 16.92 -8.62
C ASP A 108 -6.91 17.41 -7.16
N ILE A 109 -5.87 17.00 -6.44
CA ILE A 109 -5.66 17.38 -5.03
C ILE A 109 -5.72 18.90 -4.86
N LYS A 110 -5.07 19.68 -5.74
CA LYS A 110 -5.03 21.15 -5.67
C LYS A 110 -6.40 21.81 -5.84
N GLN A 111 -7.34 21.14 -6.51
CA GLN A 111 -8.71 21.64 -6.70
C GLN A 111 -9.53 21.50 -5.41
N HIS A 112 -9.25 20.46 -4.63
CA HIS A 112 -9.97 20.14 -3.41
C HIS A 112 -9.34 20.76 -2.15
N PHE A 113 -8.02 20.98 -2.15
CA PHE A 113 -7.26 21.47 -1.00
C PHE A 113 -6.50 22.73 -1.37
N LYS A 114 -6.88 23.85 -0.75
CA LYS A 114 -6.18 25.13 -0.92
C LYS A 114 -4.89 25.15 -0.11
N GLN A 115 -3.78 25.49 -0.75
CA GLN A 115 -2.49 25.62 -0.09
C GLN A 115 -2.56 26.61 1.10
N GLY A 116 -1.94 26.23 2.22
CA GLY A 116 -1.87 27.05 3.42
C GLY A 116 -3.19 27.21 4.20
N LYS A 117 -4.26 26.49 3.83
CA LYS A 117 -5.53 26.50 4.55
C LYS A 117 -5.82 25.16 5.18
N HIS A 118 -6.17 25.19 6.46
CA HIS A 118 -6.69 24.02 7.16
C HIS A 118 -8.05 23.61 6.57
N GLN A 119 -8.21 22.34 6.30
CA GLN A 119 -9.47 21.77 5.82
C GLN A 119 -9.90 20.62 6.75
N LYS A 120 -11.16 20.64 7.14
CA LYS A 120 -11.74 19.52 7.89
C LYS A 120 -11.99 18.35 6.94
N MET A 121 -11.48 17.17 7.28
CA MET A 121 -11.63 15.95 6.47
C MET A 121 -13.11 15.59 6.26
N GLU A 122 -14.00 15.91 7.19
CA GLU A 122 -15.42 15.66 7.04
C GLU A 122 -16.02 16.35 5.80
N PHE A 123 -15.62 17.59 5.50
CA PHE A 123 -16.10 18.29 4.29
C PHE A 123 -15.57 17.66 3.01
N PHE A 124 -14.32 17.19 3.03
CA PHE A 124 -13.75 16.44 1.92
C PHE A 124 -14.48 15.10 1.72
N TYR A 125 -14.66 14.32 2.79
CA TYR A 125 -15.42 13.09 2.81
C TYR A 125 -16.82 13.23 2.22
N ARG A 126 -17.60 14.25 2.65
CA ARG A 126 -18.93 14.52 2.12
C ARG A 126 -18.92 14.83 0.62
N ARG A 127 -17.92 15.62 0.17
CA ARG A 127 -17.76 15.90 -1.27
C ARG A 127 -17.47 14.64 -2.08
N MET A 128 -16.56 13.80 -1.61
CA MET A 128 -16.23 12.55 -2.29
C MET A 128 -17.43 11.61 -2.35
N ARG A 129 -18.17 11.47 -1.26
CA ARG A 129 -19.41 10.68 -1.27
C ARG A 129 -20.41 11.17 -2.30
N LYS A 130 -20.63 12.47 -2.39
CA LYS A 130 -21.53 13.07 -3.40
C LYS A 130 -20.99 12.87 -4.81
N GLN A 131 -19.71 13.15 -5.05
CA GLN A 131 -19.07 13.05 -6.36
C GLN A 131 -19.13 11.62 -6.92
N PHE A 132 -18.92 10.61 -6.08
CA PHE A 132 -18.89 9.21 -6.47
C PHE A 132 -20.19 8.46 -6.16
N SER A 133 -21.21 9.14 -5.67
CA SER A 133 -22.50 8.55 -5.27
C SER A 133 -22.37 7.39 -4.27
N ILE A 134 -21.39 7.46 -3.37
CA ILE A 134 -21.11 6.39 -2.40
C ILE A 134 -21.98 6.59 -1.16
N LEU A 135 -22.83 5.59 -0.83
CA LEU A 135 -23.77 5.61 0.29
C LEU A 135 -24.65 6.88 0.28
N MET A 136 -25.13 7.24 -0.89
CA MET A 136 -26.03 8.38 -1.11
C MET A 136 -27.39 7.87 -1.56
N ASP A 137 -28.42 8.59 -1.13
CA ASP A 137 -29.79 8.53 -1.67
C ASP A 137 -30.08 9.90 -2.23
N ASN A 138 -29.97 10.04 -3.56
CA ASN A 138 -29.93 11.32 -4.26
C ASN A 138 -28.86 12.25 -3.62
N ASP A 139 -29.23 13.44 -3.18
CA ASP A 139 -28.31 14.41 -2.56
C ASP A 139 -28.13 14.24 -1.05
N GLN A 140 -28.78 13.24 -0.44
CA GLN A 140 -28.73 12.98 1.00
C GLN A 140 -27.89 11.75 1.31
N PRO A 141 -27.22 11.70 2.47
CA PRO A 141 -26.52 10.50 2.88
C PRO A 141 -27.51 9.39 3.18
N LEU A 142 -27.20 8.16 2.75
CA LEU A 142 -27.98 6.97 3.09
C LEU A 142 -28.11 6.86 4.61
N GLY A 143 -29.32 6.61 5.12
CA GLY A 143 -29.63 6.61 6.55
C GLY A 143 -29.82 7.99 7.18
N GLY A 144 -29.82 9.09 6.39
CA GLY A 144 -30.16 10.45 6.83
C GLY A 144 -29.08 11.18 7.63
N GLN A 145 -27.92 10.55 7.89
CA GLN A 145 -26.82 11.14 8.66
C GLN A 145 -25.49 10.97 7.96
N TRP A 146 -24.59 11.97 8.11
CA TRP A 146 -23.26 11.93 7.53
C TRP A 146 -22.28 11.08 8.31
N ASN A 147 -22.47 10.95 9.61
CA ASN A 147 -21.71 10.08 10.50
C ASN A 147 -22.57 9.56 11.64
N TYR A 148 -22.12 8.49 12.25
CA TYR A 148 -22.79 7.81 13.36
C TYR A 148 -21.89 7.73 14.61
N ASP A 149 -20.90 8.61 14.74
CA ASP A 149 -19.91 8.61 15.83
C ASP A 149 -20.51 8.67 17.22
N LYS A 150 -21.74 9.20 17.36
CA LYS A 150 -22.45 9.24 18.64
C LYS A 150 -23.00 7.87 19.04
N ASP A 151 -23.25 7.01 18.06
CA ASP A 151 -23.94 5.73 18.25
C ASP A 151 -22.93 4.57 18.44
N ASN A 152 -21.64 4.78 18.15
CA ASN A 152 -20.59 3.76 18.21
C ASN A 152 -19.64 3.90 19.42
N ARG A 153 -20.15 4.40 20.56
CA ARG A 153 -19.36 4.65 21.78
C ARG A 153 -19.68 3.71 22.93
N LYS A 154 -20.37 2.61 22.66
CA LYS A 154 -20.70 1.63 23.68
C LYS A 154 -19.48 0.81 24.07
N LYS A 155 -19.36 0.47 25.35
CA LYS A 155 -18.34 -0.46 25.83
C LYS A 155 -18.78 -1.90 25.58
N LEU A 156 -17.85 -2.75 25.17
CA LEU A 156 -18.06 -4.18 25.05
C LEU A 156 -18.31 -4.79 26.44
N ASN A 157 -19.34 -5.60 26.53
CA ASN A 157 -19.58 -6.46 27.71
C ASN A 157 -19.15 -7.92 27.39
N LYS A 158 -19.17 -8.80 28.38
CA LYS A 158 -18.74 -10.20 28.20
C LYS A 158 -19.48 -10.93 27.06
N LYS A 159 -20.77 -10.72 26.93
CA LYS A 159 -21.58 -11.35 25.88
C LYS A 159 -21.26 -10.79 24.49
N ASP A 160 -20.85 -9.53 24.42
CA ASP A 160 -20.43 -8.93 23.14
C ASP A 160 -19.07 -9.48 22.71
N ILE A 161 -18.15 -9.68 23.67
CA ILE A 161 -16.83 -10.30 23.40
C ILE A 161 -16.98 -11.71 22.84
N GLU A 162 -17.91 -12.50 23.37
CA GLU A 162 -18.19 -13.87 22.88
C GLU A 162 -18.73 -13.91 21.43
N LYS A 163 -19.25 -12.79 20.93
CA LYS A 163 -19.76 -12.66 19.56
C LYS A 163 -18.74 -12.11 18.56
N ILE A 164 -17.56 -11.72 19.02
CA ILE A 164 -16.51 -11.20 18.11
C ILE A 164 -16.14 -12.31 17.13
N PRO A 165 -16.24 -12.05 15.81
CA PRO A 165 -15.89 -13.06 14.82
C PRO A 165 -14.42 -13.44 14.90
N ALA A 166 -14.11 -14.71 14.65
CA ALA A 166 -12.73 -15.14 14.53
C ALA A 166 -12.04 -14.44 13.33
N PRO A 167 -10.80 -13.99 13.47
CA PRO A 167 -10.07 -13.39 12.36
C PRO A 167 -9.77 -14.44 11.28
N LEU A 168 -9.81 -14.02 10.02
CA LEU A 168 -9.28 -14.83 8.92
C LEU A 168 -7.75 -14.72 8.93
N ILE A 169 -7.08 -15.83 9.20
CA ILE A 169 -5.63 -15.91 9.33
C ILE A 169 -5.06 -16.66 8.12
N PHE A 170 -4.00 -16.12 7.55
CA PHE A 170 -3.21 -16.78 6.51
C PHE A 170 -1.94 -17.38 7.12
N SER A 171 -1.25 -18.22 6.37
CA SER A 171 0.06 -18.75 6.76
C SER A 171 0.99 -18.66 5.56
N ARG A 172 1.96 -17.76 5.65
CA ARG A 172 3.00 -17.58 4.64
C ARG A 172 4.35 -17.77 5.28
N ASP A 173 5.08 -18.76 4.83
CA ASP A 173 6.48 -18.94 5.23
C ASP A 173 7.31 -17.73 4.77
N VAL A 174 8.03 -17.13 5.69
CA VAL A 174 8.89 -15.96 5.50
C VAL A 174 10.33 -16.22 5.97
N THR A 175 10.68 -17.48 6.19
CA THR A 175 12.01 -17.89 6.68
C THR A 175 13.12 -17.34 5.78
N ASP A 176 12.96 -17.42 4.46
CA ASP A 176 13.93 -16.89 3.49
C ASP A 176 14.08 -15.37 3.61
N VAL A 177 12.97 -14.65 3.82
CA VAL A 177 12.99 -13.19 3.98
C VAL A 177 13.72 -12.84 5.27
N LEU A 178 13.43 -13.53 6.37
CA LEU A 178 14.09 -13.33 7.67
C LEU A 178 15.59 -13.60 7.58
N ALA A 179 15.99 -14.69 6.94
CA ALA A 179 17.39 -15.03 6.70
C ALA A 179 18.11 -13.93 5.90
N ARG A 180 17.47 -13.42 4.83
CA ARG A 180 17.99 -12.33 3.99
C ARG A 180 18.13 -11.02 4.76
N LEU A 181 17.14 -10.64 5.57
CA LEU A 181 17.21 -9.44 6.42
C LEU A 181 18.39 -9.53 7.40
N LYS A 182 18.60 -10.71 8.00
CA LYS A 182 19.73 -10.97 8.89
C LYS A 182 21.07 -10.90 8.15
N ALA A 183 21.19 -11.56 7.00
CA ALA A 183 22.42 -11.57 6.19
C ALA A 183 22.86 -10.16 5.77
N HIS A 184 21.91 -9.27 5.49
CA HIS A 184 22.18 -7.88 5.11
C HIS A 184 22.16 -6.88 6.27
N ASN A 185 22.09 -7.34 7.52
CA ASN A 185 22.06 -6.50 8.71
C ASN A 185 20.99 -5.40 8.67
N ILE A 186 19.77 -5.73 8.25
CA ILE A 186 18.65 -4.79 8.24
C ILE A 186 18.09 -4.69 9.66
N SER A 187 18.23 -3.51 10.26
CA SER A 187 17.73 -3.23 11.60
C SER A 187 16.21 -3.03 11.58
N THR A 188 15.51 -3.78 12.42
CA THR A 188 14.04 -3.75 12.53
C THR A 188 13.60 -3.60 13.98
N ILE A 189 12.30 -3.32 14.18
CA ILE A 189 11.64 -3.39 15.50
C ILE A 189 10.64 -4.56 15.52
N GLY A 190 10.23 -4.96 16.71
CA GLY A 190 9.28 -6.05 16.91
C GLY A 190 9.87 -7.43 16.73
N LYS A 191 8.99 -8.42 16.65
CA LYS A 191 9.31 -9.83 16.44
C LYS A 191 8.50 -10.38 15.27
N SER A 192 9.02 -11.37 14.60
CA SER A 192 8.31 -12.18 13.61
C SER A 192 8.51 -13.63 13.94
N GLU A 193 7.49 -14.42 13.65
CA GLU A 193 7.59 -15.87 13.54
C GLU A 193 7.93 -16.23 12.08
N ASP A 194 8.24 -17.49 11.84
CA ASP A 194 8.57 -17.99 10.50
C ASP A 194 7.38 -17.95 9.54
N ASN A 195 6.17 -17.79 10.08
CA ASN A 195 4.95 -17.66 9.31
C ASN A 195 4.28 -16.31 9.53
N LEU A 196 3.96 -15.63 8.44
CA LEU A 196 3.21 -14.38 8.43
C LEU A 196 1.71 -14.69 8.31
N SER A 197 0.92 -14.11 9.21
CA SER A 197 -0.54 -14.28 9.25
C SER A 197 -1.33 -13.35 8.32
N SER A 198 -0.68 -12.40 7.69
CA SER A 198 -1.29 -11.43 6.78
C SER A 198 -1.33 -11.94 5.33
N PRO A 199 -2.29 -11.45 4.51
CA PRO A 199 -2.31 -11.77 3.08
C PRO A 199 -1.09 -11.19 2.37
N THR A 200 -0.58 -11.94 1.39
CA THR A 200 0.60 -11.53 0.59
C THR A 200 0.34 -11.54 -0.92
N ASN A 201 -0.86 -11.86 -1.34
CA ASN A 201 -1.26 -11.81 -2.74
C ASN A 201 -2.70 -11.31 -2.89
N ARG A 202 -3.10 -10.97 -4.13
CA ARG A 202 -4.41 -10.41 -4.44
C ARG A 202 -5.57 -11.33 -4.03
N GLN A 203 -5.43 -12.62 -4.23
CA GLN A 203 -6.49 -13.59 -3.91
C GLN A 203 -6.75 -13.63 -2.39
N GLU A 204 -5.69 -13.70 -1.60
CA GLU A 204 -5.77 -13.66 -0.14
C GLU A 204 -6.35 -12.32 0.35
N ALA A 205 -5.91 -11.19 -0.25
CA ALA A 205 -6.43 -9.86 0.10
C ALA A 205 -7.93 -9.73 -0.20
N LEU A 206 -8.40 -10.23 -1.34
CA LEU A 206 -9.83 -10.25 -1.68
C LEU A 206 -10.63 -11.17 -0.76
N ALA A 207 -10.08 -12.32 -0.35
CA ALA A 207 -10.71 -13.20 0.61
C ALA A 207 -10.85 -12.53 1.98
N LEU A 208 -9.80 -11.82 2.43
CA LEU A 208 -9.85 -11.05 3.69
C LEU A 208 -10.89 -9.92 3.63
N LEU A 209 -10.93 -9.17 2.52
CA LEU A 209 -11.92 -8.11 2.31
C LEU A 209 -13.34 -8.67 2.33
N LYS A 210 -13.57 -9.78 1.64
CA LYS A 210 -14.87 -10.46 1.64
C LYS A 210 -15.27 -10.89 3.05
N HIS A 211 -14.36 -11.54 3.78
CA HIS A 211 -14.60 -11.95 5.18
C HIS A 211 -14.93 -10.74 6.06
N PHE A 212 -14.19 -9.65 5.92
CA PHE A 212 -14.47 -8.42 6.64
C PHE A 212 -15.88 -7.89 6.35
N CYS A 213 -16.27 -7.79 5.08
CA CYS A 213 -17.57 -7.25 4.68
C CYS A 213 -18.75 -8.13 5.13
N GLU A 214 -18.60 -9.45 5.05
CA GLU A 214 -19.68 -10.40 5.32
C GLU A 214 -19.79 -10.79 6.80
N VAL A 215 -18.67 -10.82 7.51
CA VAL A 215 -18.60 -11.37 8.87
C VAL A 215 -18.29 -10.30 9.92
N CYS A 216 -17.35 -9.39 9.67
CA CYS A 216 -16.92 -8.40 10.65
C CYS A 216 -17.77 -7.12 10.59
N LEU A 217 -17.96 -6.56 9.40
CA LEU A 217 -18.66 -5.29 9.20
C LEU A 217 -20.09 -5.24 9.77
N PRO A 218 -20.92 -6.31 9.70
CA PRO A 218 -22.25 -6.31 10.32
C PRO A 218 -22.22 -6.13 11.85
N ASN A 219 -21.10 -6.45 12.49
CA ASN A 219 -20.92 -6.29 13.94
C ASN A 219 -20.18 -4.99 14.31
N PHE A 220 -19.75 -4.23 13.31
CA PHE A 220 -19.02 -2.98 13.48
C PHE A 220 -20.03 -1.82 13.69
N GLY A 221 -19.74 -0.89 14.57
CA GLY A 221 -20.50 0.37 14.63
C GLY A 221 -21.34 0.61 15.87
N THR A 222 -21.51 -0.35 16.78
CA THR A 222 -22.10 -0.11 18.09
C THR A 222 -21.08 0.12 19.19
N PHE A 223 -19.85 -0.28 18.97
CA PHE A 223 -18.78 -0.21 19.95
C PHE A 223 -17.70 0.77 19.51
N GLN A 224 -17.00 1.32 20.47
CA GLN A 224 -15.77 2.05 20.22
C GLN A 224 -14.70 1.00 19.97
N ASP A 225 -13.95 1.17 18.87
CA ASP A 225 -12.81 0.36 18.44
C ASP A 225 -11.84 0.03 19.58
#